data_8e2b7715a78304094175983a6071a180
#
_entry.id   8e2b7715a78304094175983a6071a180
#
_cell.length_a   1.000
_cell.length_b   1.000
_cell.length_c   1.000
_cell.angle_alpha   90.00
_cell.angle_beta   90.00
_cell.angle_gamma   90.00
#
_symmetry.space_group_name_H-M   'P 1'
#
loop_
_entity.id
_entity.type
_entity.pdbx_description
1 polymer ?
#
loop_
_entity_poly.entity_id
_entity_poly.type
_entity_poly.pdbx_seq_one_letter_code
_entity_poly.pdbx_strand_id
1 'polypeptide(L)'
;MIIGIGTDILEIERIGKILNKHDKKFIKRIYGSNEISVIENKKNNLDHYLSKRFAAKEATWKAFNPKRGKGLIFKEIETLNDDNGKPYLFFSGKTDRYIKKREKELGGSLKFDVSLSDEQQYVIAFVVISLAPFA
;
A
#
# COMPACT_ATOMS: atom_id res chain seq x y z
N MET A 1 -12.74 -15.94 6.10
CA MET A 1 -13.84 -15.16 5.53
C MET A 1 -13.32 -13.84 4.97
N ILE A 2 -13.61 -13.54 3.75
CA ILE A 2 -13.22 -12.29 3.13
C ILE A 2 -14.10 -11.17 3.69
N ILE A 3 -13.50 -10.10 4.18
CA ILE A 3 -14.24 -8.96 4.74
C ILE A 3 -14.00 -7.66 3.97
N GLY A 4 -13.06 -7.64 3.04
CA GLY A 4 -12.83 -6.45 2.23
C GLY A 4 -12.02 -6.75 1.01
N ILE A 5 -12.34 -6.03 -0.07
CA ILE A 5 -11.56 -6.07 -1.31
C ILE A 5 -11.40 -4.64 -1.80
N GLY A 6 -10.25 -4.37 -2.37
CA GLY A 6 -9.96 -3.06 -2.94
C GLY A 6 -9.11 -3.19 -4.17
N THR A 7 -9.38 -2.35 -5.13
CA THR A 7 -8.58 -2.29 -6.35
C THR A 7 -8.33 -0.84 -6.71
N ASP A 8 -7.20 -0.59 -7.31
CA ASP A 8 -6.84 0.72 -7.80
C ASP A 8 -6.10 0.60 -9.11
N ILE A 9 -6.43 1.48 -10.03
CA ILE A 9 -5.72 1.63 -11.30
C ILE A 9 -5.14 3.03 -11.36
N LEU A 10 -3.89 3.13 -11.75
CA LEU A 10 -3.18 4.40 -11.76
C LEU A 10 -2.38 4.55 -13.05
N GLU A 11 -2.53 5.70 -13.70
CA GLU A 11 -1.69 6.07 -14.83
C GLU A 11 -0.33 6.52 -14.31
N ILE A 12 0.72 5.87 -14.77
CA ILE A 12 2.09 6.09 -14.28
C ILE A 12 2.54 7.54 -14.51
N GLU A 13 2.11 8.14 -15.61
CA GLU A 13 2.43 9.53 -15.94
C GLU A 13 2.02 10.50 -14.84
N ARG A 14 0.93 10.23 -14.13
CA ARG A 14 0.49 11.09 -13.02
C ARG A 14 1.52 11.18 -11.92
N ILE A 15 2.13 10.05 -11.58
CA ILE A 15 3.20 10.02 -10.57
C ILE A 15 4.45 10.71 -11.11
N GLY A 16 4.80 10.46 -12.37
CA GLY A 16 5.93 11.11 -13.02
C GLY A 16 5.83 12.63 -12.99
N LYS A 17 4.65 13.18 -13.25
CA LYS A 17 4.41 14.63 -13.19
C LYS A 17 4.57 15.19 -11.78
N ILE A 18 4.07 14.47 -10.78
CA ILE A 18 4.21 14.89 -9.38
C ILE A 18 5.67 14.87 -8.96
N LEU A 19 6.42 13.83 -9.35
CA LEU A 19 7.84 13.74 -9.06
C LEU A 19 8.64 14.89 -9.66
N ASN A 20 8.31 15.30 -10.89
CA ASN A 20 8.99 16.41 -11.55
C ASN A 20 8.78 17.74 -10.83
N LYS A 21 7.64 17.91 -10.18
CA LYS A 21 7.34 19.17 -9.45
C LYS A 21 7.75 19.14 -7.98
N HIS A 22 7.61 18.00 -7.31
CA HIS A 22 7.68 17.94 -5.84
C HIS A 22 8.37 16.67 -5.34
N ASP A 23 9.36 16.16 -6.03
CA ASP A 23 9.92 14.83 -5.82
C ASP A 23 10.16 14.45 -4.35
N LYS A 24 11.00 15.21 -3.65
CA LYS A 24 11.38 14.88 -2.26
C LYS A 24 10.22 15.03 -1.29
N LYS A 25 9.40 16.05 -1.46
CA LYS A 25 8.26 16.29 -0.59
C LYS A 25 7.20 15.20 -0.76
N PHE A 26 6.91 14.85 -2.00
CA PHE A 26 5.94 13.80 -2.30
C PHE A 26 6.38 12.46 -1.74
N ILE A 27 7.64 12.08 -1.99
CA ILE A 27 8.18 10.80 -1.52
C ILE A 27 8.12 10.72 0.00
N LYS A 28 8.60 11.74 0.70
CA LYS A 28 8.58 11.74 2.17
C LYS A 28 7.18 11.71 2.77
N ARG A 29 6.22 12.26 2.08
CA ARG A 29 4.86 12.37 2.58
C ARG A 29 4.06 11.07 2.43
N ILE A 30 4.34 10.32 1.37
CA ILE A 30 3.50 9.19 0.94
C ILE A 30 4.15 7.84 1.23
N TYR A 31 5.48 7.75 1.14
CA TYR A 31 6.18 6.47 1.21
C TYR A 31 6.89 6.28 2.53
N GLY A 32 6.93 5.02 3.01
CA GLY A 32 7.59 4.68 4.25
C GLY A 32 9.10 4.49 4.09
N SER A 33 9.81 4.40 5.20
CA SER A 33 11.27 4.32 5.21
C SER A 33 11.80 3.10 4.47
N ASN A 34 11.13 1.96 4.56
CA ASN A 34 11.56 0.76 3.86
C ASN A 34 11.36 0.89 2.34
N GLU A 35 10.27 1.52 1.92
CA GLU A 35 10.05 1.80 0.50
C GLU A 35 11.08 2.78 -0.03
N ILE A 36 11.38 3.82 0.75
CA ILE A 36 12.36 4.85 0.35
C ILE A 36 13.77 4.26 0.23
N SER A 37 14.14 3.33 1.12
CA SER A 37 15.47 2.74 1.10
C SER A 37 15.78 1.99 -0.21
N VAL A 38 14.76 1.51 -0.91
CA VAL A 38 14.90 0.80 -2.18
C VAL A 38 15.08 1.77 -3.36
N ILE A 39 14.64 3.02 -3.21
CA ILE A 39 14.64 4.02 -4.29
C ILE A 39 16.05 4.29 -4.83
N GLU A 40 17.06 4.28 -3.97
CA GLU A 40 18.45 4.54 -4.37
C GLU A 40 18.94 3.55 -5.42
N ASN A 41 18.38 2.33 -5.41
CA ASN A 41 18.73 1.28 -6.36
C ASN A 41 17.80 1.26 -7.58
N LYS A 42 16.83 2.18 -7.66
CA LYS A 42 15.81 2.20 -8.72
C LYS A 42 15.91 3.45 -9.60
N LYS A 43 17.13 3.85 -9.98
CA LYS A 43 17.36 5.05 -10.78
C LYS A 43 16.59 5.04 -12.11
N ASN A 44 16.39 3.85 -12.68
CA ASN A 44 15.56 3.65 -13.87
C ASN A 44 14.21 3.10 -13.39
N ASN A 45 13.10 3.59 -13.93
CA ASN A 45 11.74 3.13 -13.60
C ASN A 45 11.27 3.52 -12.20
N LEU A 46 11.75 4.64 -11.66
CA LEU A 46 11.30 5.12 -10.36
C LEU A 46 9.80 5.41 -10.36
N ASP A 47 9.28 5.98 -11.43
CA ASP A 47 7.86 6.26 -11.60
C ASP A 47 7.00 4.99 -11.57
N HIS A 48 7.45 3.89 -12.19
CA HIS A 48 6.78 2.60 -12.11
C HIS A 48 6.77 2.05 -10.68
N TYR A 49 7.92 2.07 -10.03
CA TYR A 49 8.06 1.58 -8.65
C TYR A 49 7.12 2.32 -7.71
N LEU A 50 7.16 3.64 -7.75
CA LEU A 50 6.34 4.48 -6.87
C LEU A 50 4.85 4.38 -7.22
N SER A 51 4.50 4.24 -8.50
CA SER A 51 3.12 4.07 -8.93
C SER A 51 2.50 2.79 -8.39
N LYS A 52 3.23 1.67 -8.44
CA LYS A 52 2.75 0.41 -7.88
C LYS A 52 2.50 0.52 -6.37
N ARG A 53 3.42 1.15 -5.65
CA ARG A 53 3.28 1.32 -4.21
C ARG A 53 2.14 2.26 -3.87
N PHE A 54 1.97 3.33 -4.64
CA PHE A 54 0.85 4.25 -4.46
C PHE A 54 -0.49 3.54 -4.68
N ALA A 55 -0.61 2.79 -5.78
CA ALA A 55 -1.83 2.03 -6.07
C ALA A 55 -2.14 1.01 -4.96
N ALA A 56 -1.11 0.36 -4.40
CA ALA A 56 -1.30 -0.57 -3.30
C ALA A 56 -1.84 0.11 -2.04
N LYS A 57 -1.39 1.33 -1.75
CA LYS A 57 -1.88 2.11 -0.61
C LYS A 57 -3.36 2.47 -0.79
N GLU A 58 -3.73 2.91 -1.99
CA GLU A 58 -5.11 3.23 -2.33
C GLU A 58 -6.01 1.99 -2.27
N ALA A 59 -5.56 0.87 -2.83
CA ALA A 59 -6.32 -0.38 -2.81
C ALA A 59 -6.51 -0.90 -1.38
N THR A 60 -5.48 -0.76 -0.54
CA THR A 60 -5.56 -1.12 0.89
C THR A 60 -6.60 -0.26 1.59
N TRP A 61 -6.59 1.04 1.35
CA TRP A 61 -7.57 1.96 1.91
C TRP A 61 -9.00 1.54 1.55
N LYS A 62 -9.23 1.28 0.26
CA LYS A 62 -10.55 0.85 -0.21
C LYS A 62 -10.98 -0.47 0.42
N ALA A 63 -10.07 -1.43 0.52
CA ALA A 63 -10.37 -2.75 1.09
C ALA A 63 -10.71 -2.66 2.58
N PHE A 64 -9.95 -1.87 3.32
CA PHE A 64 -10.14 -1.69 4.76
C PHE A 64 -11.36 -0.83 5.05
N ASN A 65 -11.63 0.14 4.21
CA ASN A 65 -12.77 1.05 4.31
C ASN A 65 -12.84 1.70 5.70
N PRO A 66 -11.82 2.49 6.10
CA PRO A 66 -11.78 3.06 7.44
C PRO A 66 -12.92 4.06 7.65
N LYS A 67 -13.29 4.24 8.91
CA LYS A 67 -14.29 5.24 9.27
C LYS A 67 -13.79 6.64 8.91
N ARG A 68 -14.71 7.50 8.51
CA ARG A 68 -14.41 8.88 8.11
C ARG A 68 -13.66 9.60 9.23
N GLY A 69 -12.57 10.28 8.90
CA GLY A 69 -11.75 11.02 9.85
C GLY A 69 -10.82 10.15 10.69
N LYS A 70 -10.89 8.83 10.54
CA LYS A 70 -9.97 7.90 11.19
C LYS A 70 -9.38 7.05 10.09
N GLY A 71 -8.15 7.27 9.74
CA GLY A 71 -7.66 6.63 8.58
C GLY A 71 -6.36 5.91 8.75
N LEU A 72 -6.12 5.12 7.75
CA LEU A 72 -4.81 4.59 7.50
C LEU A 72 -3.94 5.73 6.98
N ILE A 73 -2.69 5.74 7.37
CA ILE A 73 -1.72 6.73 6.91
C ILE A 73 -0.88 6.06 5.83
N PHE A 74 -0.85 6.63 4.63
CA PHE A 74 -0.17 6.01 3.48
C PHE A 74 1.29 5.68 3.75
N LYS A 75 1.99 6.56 4.44
CA LYS A 75 3.39 6.36 4.82
C LYS A 75 3.58 5.11 5.70
N GLU A 76 2.54 4.71 6.40
CA GLU A 76 2.56 3.55 7.31
C GLU A 76 1.98 2.29 6.66
N ILE A 77 1.67 2.34 5.36
CA ILE A 77 1.25 1.19 4.56
C ILE A 77 2.34 0.97 3.51
N GLU A 78 3.26 0.07 3.79
CA GLU A 78 4.36 -0.17 2.86
C GLU A 78 4.14 -1.47 2.09
N THR A 79 4.50 -1.48 0.80
CA THR A 79 4.57 -2.71 0.02
C THR A 79 6.03 -3.12 -0.11
N LEU A 80 6.36 -4.26 0.46
CA LEU A 80 7.70 -4.82 0.43
C LEU A 80 7.67 -6.13 -0.35
N ASN A 81 8.84 -6.63 -0.71
CA ASN A 81 8.94 -7.88 -1.44
C ASN A 81 9.66 -8.93 -0.59
N ASP A 82 9.14 -10.16 -0.59
CA ASP A 82 9.81 -11.26 0.08
C ASP A 82 11.01 -11.76 -0.74
N ASP A 83 11.69 -12.80 -0.27
CA ASP A 83 12.88 -13.34 -0.92
C ASP A 83 12.59 -13.87 -2.33
N ASN A 84 11.35 -14.24 -2.60
CA ASN A 84 10.90 -14.71 -3.91
C ASN A 84 10.35 -13.61 -4.80
N GLY A 85 10.41 -12.35 -4.35
CA GLY A 85 9.89 -11.20 -5.08
C GLY A 85 8.40 -10.99 -4.95
N LYS A 86 7.71 -11.77 -4.13
CA LYS A 86 6.26 -11.62 -3.92
C LYS A 86 5.98 -10.39 -3.06
N PRO A 87 5.05 -9.51 -3.47
CA PRO A 87 4.72 -8.34 -2.67
C PRO A 87 3.90 -8.73 -1.44
N TYR A 88 4.15 -8.02 -0.35
CA TYR A 88 3.34 -8.11 0.85
C TYR A 88 3.23 -6.74 1.50
N LEU A 89 2.18 -6.54 2.29
CA LEU A 89 1.95 -5.27 2.98
C LEU A 89 2.55 -5.30 4.38
N PHE A 90 3.19 -4.21 4.76
CA PHE A 90 3.77 -4.01 6.06
C PHE A 90 3.19 -2.75 6.67
N PHE A 91 2.63 -2.88 7.87
CA PHE A 91 1.98 -1.78 8.57
C PHE A 91 2.80 -1.35 9.79
N SER A 92 2.82 -0.06 10.06
CA SER A 92 3.54 0.51 11.19
C SER A 92 2.73 1.61 11.86
N GLY A 93 3.20 2.07 13.01
CA GLY A 93 2.69 3.25 13.69
C GLY A 93 1.21 3.21 14.04
N LYS A 94 0.56 4.33 13.83
CA LYS A 94 -0.86 4.48 14.13
C LYS A 94 -1.74 3.57 13.28
N THR A 95 -1.35 3.35 12.04
CA THR A 95 -2.06 2.45 11.12
C THR A 95 -2.09 1.03 11.67
N ASP A 96 -0.94 0.52 12.12
CA ASP A 96 -0.87 -0.81 12.70
C ASP A 96 -1.74 -0.92 13.96
N ARG A 97 -1.68 0.08 14.83
CA ARG A 97 -2.52 0.11 16.04
C ARG A 97 -4.01 0.13 15.71
N TYR A 98 -4.40 0.87 14.68
CA TYR A 98 -5.78 0.94 14.23
C TYR A 98 -6.26 -0.41 13.69
N ILE A 99 -5.41 -1.09 12.92
CA ILE A 99 -5.71 -2.44 12.42
C ILE A 99 -5.88 -3.43 13.58
N LYS A 100 -4.98 -3.39 14.56
CA LYS A 100 -5.07 -4.27 15.72
C LYS A 100 -6.32 -4.02 16.56
N LYS A 101 -6.71 -2.77 16.69
CA LYS A 101 -7.98 -2.42 17.35
C LYS A 101 -9.17 -3.02 16.59
N ARG A 102 -9.12 -2.94 15.27
CA ARG A 102 -10.17 -3.52 14.42
C ARG A 102 -10.24 -5.04 14.54
N GLU A 103 -9.08 -5.69 14.67
CA GLU A 103 -9.00 -7.12 14.92
C GLU A 103 -9.73 -7.50 16.21
N LYS A 104 -9.51 -6.76 17.27
CA LYS A 104 -10.20 -7.00 18.55
C LYS A 104 -11.72 -6.84 18.40
N GLU A 105 -12.15 -5.80 17.70
CA GLU A 105 -13.58 -5.56 17.46
C GLU A 105 -14.23 -6.71 16.67
N LEU A 106 -13.49 -7.26 15.71
CA LEU A 106 -13.98 -8.33 14.83
C LEU A 106 -13.78 -9.73 15.42
N GLY A 107 -12.96 -9.86 16.45
CA GLY A 107 -12.70 -11.14 17.10
C GLY A 107 -11.77 -12.06 16.33
N GLY A 108 -10.85 -11.52 15.54
CA GLY A 108 -9.92 -12.35 14.78
C GLY A 108 -8.77 -11.57 14.17
N SER A 109 -7.87 -12.29 13.53
CA SER A 109 -6.73 -11.71 12.84
C SER A 109 -7.08 -11.33 11.41
N LEU A 110 -6.59 -10.18 10.97
CA LEU A 110 -6.76 -9.72 9.60
C LEU A 110 -5.54 -10.09 8.77
N LYS A 111 -5.78 -10.74 7.64
CA LYS A 111 -4.76 -11.06 6.67
C LYS A 111 -4.98 -10.19 5.44
N PHE A 112 -3.92 -9.49 5.01
CA PHE A 112 -3.94 -8.65 3.84
C PHE A 112 -3.14 -9.31 2.74
N ASP A 113 -3.78 -9.61 1.63
CA ASP A 113 -3.09 -10.12 0.44
C ASP A 113 -3.10 -9.05 -0.64
N VAL A 114 -1.98 -8.87 -1.32
CA VAL A 114 -1.84 -7.86 -2.36
C VAL A 114 -1.32 -8.48 -3.64
N SER A 115 -1.87 -8.03 -4.76
CA SER A 115 -1.39 -8.37 -6.10
C SER A 115 -1.19 -7.09 -6.88
N LEU A 116 -0.08 -7.01 -7.60
CA LEU A 116 0.28 -5.85 -8.42
C LEU A 116 0.47 -6.29 -9.86
N SER A 117 -0.05 -5.50 -10.79
CA SER A 117 0.16 -5.71 -12.21
C SER A 117 0.47 -4.38 -12.87
N ASP A 118 1.32 -4.40 -13.87
CA ASP A 118 1.67 -3.18 -14.58
C ASP A 118 1.87 -3.42 -16.07
N GLU A 119 1.59 -2.37 -16.82
CA GLU A 119 1.91 -2.25 -18.22
C GLU A 119 2.73 -0.98 -18.43
N GLN A 120 2.93 -0.57 -19.67
CA GLN A 120 3.74 0.62 -19.97
C GLN A 120 3.13 1.90 -19.38
N GLN A 121 1.81 2.01 -19.37
CA GLN A 121 1.11 3.24 -18.99
C GLN A 121 0.38 3.16 -17.66
N TYR A 122 0.03 1.95 -17.20
CA TYR A 122 -0.84 1.77 -16.05
C TYR A 122 -0.30 0.73 -15.08
N VAL A 123 -0.59 0.94 -13.81
CA VAL A 123 -0.42 -0.08 -12.78
C VAL A 123 -1.77 -0.38 -12.16
N ILE A 124 -1.94 -1.60 -11.70
CA ILE A 124 -3.14 -2.04 -11.00
C ILE A 124 -2.71 -2.70 -9.70
N ALA A 125 -3.39 -2.36 -8.61
CA ALA A 125 -3.23 -3.03 -7.33
C ALA A 125 -4.56 -3.65 -6.92
N PHE A 126 -4.49 -4.83 -6.34
CA PHE A 126 -5.65 -5.53 -5.81
C PHE A 126 -5.33 -6.03 -4.42
N VAL A 127 -6.20 -5.72 -3.45
CA VAL A 127 -6.00 -6.11 -2.05
C VAL A 127 -7.22 -6.87 -1.57
N VAL A 128 -6.97 -7.99 -0.91
CA VAL A 128 -8.01 -8.80 -0.27
C VAL A 128 -7.71 -8.88 1.21
N ILE A 129 -8.70 -8.59 2.04
CA ILE A 129 -8.59 -8.71 3.49
C ILE A 129 -9.46 -9.87 3.94
N SER A 130 -8.84 -10.82 4.63
CA SER A 130 -9.51 -11.99 5.19
C SER A 130 -9.46 -11.94 6.72
N LEU A 131 -10.51 -12.42 7.35
CA LEU A 131 -10.61 -12.55 8.79
C LEU A 131 -10.52 -14.02 9.16
N ALA A 132 -9.61 -14.34 10.06
CA ALA A 132 -9.49 -15.67 10.66
C ALA A 132 -9.69 -15.56 12.19
N PRO A 133 -10.40 -16.50 12.83
CA PRO A 133 -10.55 -16.45 14.27
C PRO A 133 -9.19 -16.44 14.97
N PHE A 134 -9.12 -15.80 16.15
CA PHE A 134 -7.92 -15.92 16.97
C PHE A 134 -7.71 -17.39 17.34
N ALA A 135 -6.45 -17.80 17.33
CA ALA A 135 -6.08 -19.17 17.65
C ALA A 135 -6.30 -19.49 19.14
#